data_8b2eb573ef3ac4801a5dc27b68431f5e
#
_entry.id   8b2eb573ef3ac4801a5dc27b68431f5e
#
_cell.length_a   1.000
_cell.length_b   1.000
_cell.length_c   1.000
_cell.angle_alpha   90.00
_cell.angle_beta   90.00
_cell.angle_gamma   90.00
#
_symmetry.space_group_name_H-M   'P 1'
#
loop_
_entity.id
_entity.type
_entity.pdbx_description
1 polymer ?
#
loop_
_entity_poly.entity_id
_entity_poly.type
_entity_poly.pdbx_seq_one_letter_code
_entity_poly.pdbx_strand_id
1 'polypeptide(L)'
;MSAGDFALDLSDPQQSGVYQAETDDLDTMAALARDAGLHILRVDLASCSDKHRLLMRLATQLDFPAGFGRNWDALSDALRDLAWLPASHGYALLIDGADALARAAPNDRDTLLDILDEAATAWAARGLTFAAFVAPASACD
;
A
#
# COMPACT_ATOMS: atom_id res chain seq x y z
N MET A 1 9.80 -4.67 23.52
CA MET A 1 9.37 -5.31 23.24
C MET A 1 9.05 -5.46 22.26
N SER A 2 9.18 -5.60 21.85
CA SER A 2 9.14 -5.74 20.82
C SER A 2 8.20 -6.57 20.19
N ALA A 3 8.09 -7.75 20.45
CA ALA A 3 7.09 -8.58 19.80
C ALA A 3 5.71 -8.00 19.96
N GLY A 4 5.48 -7.36 21.08
CA GLY A 4 4.19 -6.72 21.31
C GLY A 4 3.90 -5.57 20.36
N ASP A 5 4.94 -4.97 19.82
CA ASP A 5 4.77 -3.86 18.90
C ASP A 5 4.20 -4.30 17.56
N PHE A 6 4.34 -5.57 17.26
CA PHE A 6 3.87 -6.12 16.00
C PHE A 6 2.80 -7.18 16.24
N ALA A 7 1.93 -6.92 17.21
CA ALA A 7 0.85 -7.85 17.53
C ALA A 7 -0.25 -7.84 16.46
N LEU A 8 0.04 -7.33 15.31
CA LEU A 8 -0.88 -7.21 14.19
C LEU A 8 -1.09 -8.59 13.56
N ASP A 9 -2.33 -9.04 13.51
CA ASP A 9 -2.68 -10.31 12.86
C ASP A 9 -3.22 -10.02 11.47
N LEU A 10 -2.37 -10.16 10.47
CA LEU A 10 -2.74 -9.86 9.09
C LEU A 10 -3.64 -10.92 8.46
N SER A 11 -3.88 -12.03 9.15
CA SER A 11 -4.86 -13.00 8.68
C SER A 11 -6.30 -12.57 9.03
N ASP A 12 -6.45 -11.56 9.86
CA ASP A 12 -7.75 -11.05 10.30
C ASP A 12 -8.16 -9.85 9.43
N PRO A 13 -9.21 -9.96 8.61
CA PRO A 13 -9.65 -8.83 7.78
C PRO A 13 -9.94 -7.55 8.57
N GLN A 14 -10.25 -7.65 9.86
CA GLN A 14 -10.47 -6.48 10.70
C GLN A 14 -9.19 -5.68 10.92
N GLN A 15 -8.03 -6.25 10.62
CA GLN A 15 -6.76 -5.57 10.70
C GLN A 15 -6.42 -4.81 9.41
N SER A 16 -7.32 -4.81 8.44
CA SER A 16 -7.14 -4.04 7.22
C SER A 16 -7.04 -2.56 7.54
N GLY A 17 -6.22 -1.83 6.78
CA GLY A 17 -6.07 -0.40 6.97
C GLY A 17 -4.75 0.11 6.47
N VAL A 18 -4.47 1.37 6.81
CA VAL A 18 -3.23 2.05 6.44
C VAL A 18 -2.41 2.28 7.69
N TYR A 19 -1.16 1.87 7.67
CA TYR A 19 -0.26 1.95 8.81
C TYR A 19 0.98 2.74 8.45
N GLN A 20 1.45 3.55 9.38
CA GLN A 20 2.75 4.20 9.25
C GLN A 20 3.82 3.22 9.69
N ALA A 21 4.92 3.19 8.95
CA ALA A 21 6.02 2.28 9.25
C ALA A 21 7.35 2.99 8.97
N GLU A 22 8.41 2.45 9.55
CA GLU A 22 9.76 2.87 9.19
C GLU A 22 10.22 2.02 8.01
N THR A 23 11.11 2.57 7.21
CA THR A 23 11.66 1.82 6.09
C THR A 23 12.24 0.48 6.54
N ASP A 24 12.93 0.46 7.66
CA ASP A 24 13.55 -0.75 8.18
C ASP A 24 12.53 -1.80 8.62
N ASP A 25 11.30 -1.39 8.90
CA ASP A 25 10.25 -2.32 9.33
C ASP A 25 9.53 -3.00 8.18
N LEU A 26 9.72 -2.51 6.95
CA LEU A 26 8.97 -3.05 5.81
C LEU A 26 9.25 -4.54 5.56
N ASP A 27 10.49 -4.97 5.76
CA ASP A 27 10.81 -6.39 5.61
C ASP A 27 10.11 -7.24 6.66
N THR A 28 10.00 -6.73 7.88
CA THR A 28 9.27 -7.43 8.94
C THR A 28 7.79 -7.53 8.58
N MET A 29 7.21 -6.42 8.07
CA MET A 29 5.81 -6.44 7.64
C MET A 29 5.60 -7.41 6.48
N ALA A 30 6.57 -7.48 5.56
CA ALA A 30 6.49 -8.43 4.45
C ALA A 30 6.46 -9.87 4.96
N ALA A 31 7.29 -10.17 5.96
CA ALA A 31 7.32 -11.52 6.53
C ALA A 31 6.00 -11.86 7.22
N LEU A 32 5.45 -10.93 7.99
CA LEU A 32 4.15 -11.14 8.65
C LEU A 32 3.05 -11.36 7.62
N ALA A 33 3.06 -10.59 6.55
CA ALA A 33 2.05 -10.70 5.50
C ALA A 33 2.18 -12.05 4.77
N ARG A 34 3.40 -12.46 4.50
CA ARG A 34 3.63 -13.75 3.84
C ARG A 34 3.13 -14.90 4.69
N ASP A 35 3.40 -14.83 6.00
CA ASP A 35 2.94 -15.86 6.92
C ASP A 35 1.42 -15.92 7.00
N ALA A 36 0.76 -14.78 6.78
CA ALA A 36 -0.69 -14.70 6.77
C ALA A 36 -1.31 -15.10 5.42
N GLY A 37 -0.48 -15.42 4.43
CA GLY A 37 -0.97 -15.83 3.11
C GLY A 37 -1.34 -14.68 2.21
N LEU A 38 -0.88 -13.46 2.50
CA LEU A 38 -1.18 -12.29 1.69
C LEU A 38 -0.23 -12.20 0.50
N HIS A 39 -0.74 -11.64 -0.59
CA HIS A 39 0.10 -11.31 -1.74
C HIS A 39 0.82 -9.98 -1.45
N ILE A 40 2.14 -10.00 -1.58
CA ILE A 40 2.97 -8.84 -1.23
C ILE A 40 3.16 -7.95 -2.45
N LEU A 41 2.81 -6.67 -2.30
CA LEU A 41 3.01 -5.66 -3.33
C LEU A 41 3.97 -4.60 -2.78
N ARG A 42 5.10 -4.41 -3.43
CA ARG A 42 6.08 -3.42 -2.99
C ARG A 42 6.13 -2.27 -3.98
N VAL A 43 6.10 -1.05 -3.45
CA VAL A 43 6.14 0.17 -4.26
C VAL A 43 7.20 1.10 -3.70
N ASP A 44 8.06 1.58 -4.58
CA ASP A 44 9.06 2.58 -4.23
C ASP A 44 8.63 3.91 -4.81
N LEU A 45 8.31 4.87 -3.94
CA LEU A 45 7.89 6.20 -4.34
C LEU A 45 9.02 7.22 -4.26
N ALA A 46 10.25 6.78 -4.12
CA ALA A 46 11.38 7.71 -4.09
C ALA A 46 11.33 8.59 -5.34
N SER A 47 11.51 9.89 -5.14
CA SER A 47 11.49 10.89 -6.21
C SER A 47 10.12 11.15 -6.84
N CYS A 48 9.07 10.53 -6.34
CA CYS A 48 7.71 10.87 -6.78
C CYS A 48 7.24 12.11 -6.03
N SER A 49 7.20 13.23 -6.72
CA SER A 49 6.90 14.51 -6.09
C SER A 49 5.59 15.14 -6.57
N ASP A 50 4.83 14.44 -7.41
CA ASP A 50 3.54 14.93 -7.88
C ASP A 50 2.61 13.77 -8.22
N LYS A 51 1.34 14.13 -8.43
CA LYS A 51 0.27 13.18 -8.71
C LYS A 51 0.56 12.35 -9.96
N HIS A 52 1.03 12.99 -11.03
CA HIS A 52 1.26 12.30 -12.29
C HIS A 52 2.29 11.19 -12.12
N ARG A 53 3.43 11.50 -11.50
CA ARG A 53 4.49 10.53 -11.27
C ARG A 53 4.02 9.42 -10.33
N LEU A 54 3.25 9.80 -9.31
CA LEU A 54 2.70 8.84 -8.37
C LEU A 54 1.83 7.80 -9.09
N LEU A 55 0.88 8.28 -9.89
CA LEU A 55 -0.05 7.37 -10.58
C LEU A 55 0.69 6.48 -11.57
N MET A 56 1.67 7.02 -12.28
CA MET A 56 2.47 6.23 -13.22
C MET A 56 3.31 5.18 -12.50
N ARG A 57 3.89 5.56 -11.36
CA ARG A 57 4.71 4.64 -10.59
C ARG A 57 3.87 3.48 -10.04
N LEU A 58 2.70 3.79 -9.51
CA LEU A 58 1.80 2.76 -9.02
C LEU A 58 1.36 1.83 -10.14
N ALA A 59 1.00 2.39 -11.29
CA ALA A 59 0.57 1.58 -12.42
C ALA A 59 1.67 0.62 -12.88
N THR A 60 2.91 1.09 -12.91
CA THR A 60 4.03 0.27 -13.34
C THR A 60 4.36 -0.81 -12.31
N GLN A 61 4.47 -0.43 -11.05
CA GLN A 61 4.93 -1.37 -10.02
C GLN A 61 3.85 -2.32 -9.56
N LEU A 62 2.58 -1.95 -9.66
CA LEU A 62 1.47 -2.83 -9.34
C LEU A 62 0.90 -3.52 -10.58
N ASP A 63 1.52 -3.26 -11.74
CA ASP A 63 1.21 -3.97 -12.97
C ASP A 63 -0.25 -3.76 -13.39
N PHE A 64 -0.73 -2.52 -13.29
CA PHE A 64 -2.11 -2.21 -13.66
C PHE A 64 -2.38 -2.55 -15.14
N PRO A 65 -3.58 -3.02 -15.45
CA PRO A 65 -3.91 -3.37 -16.82
C PRO A 65 -3.84 -2.18 -17.78
N ALA A 66 -3.68 -2.47 -19.05
CA ALA A 66 -3.75 -1.45 -20.09
C ALA A 66 -5.11 -0.76 -19.99
N GLY A 67 -5.12 0.54 -20.22
CA GLY A 67 -6.35 1.31 -20.12
C GLY A 67 -6.56 1.97 -18.77
N PHE A 68 -5.61 1.83 -17.85
CA PHE A 68 -5.69 2.55 -16.58
C PHE A 68 -5.81 4.06 -16.84
N GLY A 69 -6.80 4.69 -16.25
CA GLY A 69 -7.19 6.05 -16.57
C GLY A 69 -6.32 7.15 -16.00
N ARG A 70 -5.33 6.83 -15.18
CA ARG A 70 -4.36 7.78 -14.59
C ARG A 70 -5.00 8.93 -13.83
N ASN A 71 -6.05 8.62 -13.07
CA ASN A 71 -6.69 9.59 -12.20
C ASN A 71 -7.03 8.90 -10.88
N TRP A 72 -7.49 9.70 -9.90
CA TRP A 72 -7.77 9.15 -8.58
C TRP A 72 -8.89 8.12 -8.61
N ASP A 73 -9.94 8.34 -9.42
CA ASP A 73 -11.03 7.37 -9.52
C ASP A 73 -10.56 6.05 -10.09
N ALA A 74 -9.70 6.11 -11.11
CA ALA A 74 -9.14 4.90 -11.70
C ALA A 74 -8.27 4.15 -10.69
N LEU A 75 -7.49 4.88 -9.88
CA LEU A 75 -6.69 4.27 -8.84
C LEU A 75 -7.57 3.58 -7.80
N SER A 76 -8.62 4.26 -7.35
CA SER A 76 -9.54 3.69 -6.38
C SER A 76 -10.16 2.40 -6.92
N ASP A 77 -10.63 2.42 -8.17
CA ASP A 77 -11.23 1.25 -8.79
C ASP A 77 -10.24 0.10 -8.91
N ALA A 78 -9.00 0.42 -9.35
CA ALA A 78 -7.98 -0.61 -9.52
C ALA A 78 -7.62 -1.28 -8.20
N LEU A 79 -7.46 -0.50 -7.13
CA LEU A 79 -7.09 -1.05 -5.83
C LEU A 79 -8.21 -1.87 -5.19
N ARG A 80 -9.46 -1.61 -5.57
CA ARG A 80 -10.58 -2.40 -5.08
C ARG A 80 -10.86 -3.63 -5.95
N ASP A 81 -10.18 -3.74 -7.09
CA ASP A 81 -10.36 -4.84 -8.02
C ASP A 81 -9.25 -5.87 -7.91
N LEU A 82 -8.04 -5.52 -8.31
CA LEU A 82 -6.83 -6.36 -8.26
C LEU A 82 -7.02 -7.75 -8.89
N ALA A 83 -7.97 -7.86 -9.82
CA ALA A 83 -8.33 -9.16 -10.41
C ALA A 83 -7.21 -9.76 -11.26
N TRP A 84 -6.25 -8.96 -11.70
CA TRP A 84 -5.12 -9.43 -12.50
C TRP A 84 -4.00 -10.03 -11.63
N LEU A 85 -4.12 -9.94 -10.31
CA LEU A 85 -3.12 -10.49 -9.40
C LEU A 85 -3.54 -11.88 -8.95
N PRO A 86 -2.58 -12.71 -8.53
CA PRO A 86 -2.91 -14.05 -8.04
C PRO A 86 -3.88 -14.02 -6.88
N ALA A 87 -4.77 -14.99 -6.82
CA ALA A 87 -5.70 -15.11 -5.71
C ALA A 87 -4.92 -15.44 -4.43
N SER A 88 -5.33 -14.82 -3.33
CA SER A 88 -4.69 -15.02 -2.05
C SER A 88 -5.68 -14.69 -0.93
N HIS A 89 -5.20 -14.73 0.31
CA HIS A 89 -6.02 -14.36 1.45
C HIS A 89 -6.13 -12.84 1.61
N GLY A 90 -5.51 -12.09 0.75
CA GLY A 90 -5.53 -10.64 0.76
C GLY A 90 -4.25 -10.08 0.21
N TYR A 91 -4.02 -8.81 0.50
CA TYR A 91 -2.90 -8.06 -0.07
C TYR A 91 -2.20 -7.24 0.99
N ALA A 92 -0.87 -7.18 0.92
CA ALA A 92 -0.07 -6.27 1.73
C ALA A 92 0.68 -5.34 0.80
N LEU A 93 0.43 -4.05 0.92
CA LEU A 93 1.07 -3.04 0.09
C LEU A 93 2.13 -2.35 0.92
N LEU A 94 3.38 -2.48 0.50
CA LEU A 94 4.52 -1.92 1.22
C LEU A 94 5.06 -0.75 0.40
N ILE A 95 4.87 0.46 0.91
CA ILE A 95 5.23 1.67 0.20
C ILE A 95 6.43 2.32 0.90
N ASP A 96 7.51 2.46 0.17
CA ASP A 96 8.71 3.11 0.66
C ASP A 96 8.90 4.43 -0.09
N GLY A 97 9.63 5.35 0.53
CA GLY A 97 10.01 6.59 -0.14
C GLY A 97 8.87 7.60 -0.28
N ALA A 98 7.87 7.55 0.59
CA ALA A 98 6.73 8.46 0.50
C ALA A 98 7.07 9.90 0.92
N ASP A 99 8.26 10.14 1.43
CA ASP A 99 8.66 11.43 1.97
C ASP A 99 8.68 12.54 0.91
N ALA A 100 9.17 12.24 -0.29
CA ALA A 100 9.22 13.23 -1.36
C ALA A 100 7.82 13.74 -1.72
N LEU A 101 6.85 12.83 -1.79
CA LEU A 101 5.47 13.22 -2.07
C LEU A 101 4.90 14.03 -0.93
N ALA A 102 5.16 13.62 0.31
CA ALA A 102 4.66 14.32 1.49
C ALA A 102 5.16 15.76 1.55
N ARG A 103 6.41 16.00 1.15
CA ARG A 103 6.97 17.34 1.18
C ARG A 103 6.54 18.18 0.01
N ALA A 104 6.48 17.62 -1.19
CA ALA A 104 6.21 18.38 -2.41
C ALA A 104 4.71 18.51 -2.69
N ALA A 105 3.92 17.52 -2.35
CA ALA A 105 2.49 17.49 -2.67
C ALA A 105 1.70 16.83 -1.53
N PRO A 106 1.63 17.48 -0.37
CA PRO A 106 0.97 16.87 0.80
C PRO A 106 -0.50 16.57 0.57
N ASN A 107 -1.19 17.36 -0.24
CA ASN A 107 -2.60 17.08 -0.54
C ASN A 107 -2.75 15.80 -1.37
N ASP A 108 -1.83 15.57 -2.29
CA ASP A 108 -1.85 14.34 -3.09
C ASP A 108 -1.51 13.13 -2.21
N ARG A 109 -0.59 13.31 -1.25
CA ARG A 109 -0.28 12.28 -0.29
C ARG A 109 -1.53 11.92 0.52
N ASP A 110 -2.25 12.93 1.00
CA ASP A 110 -3.46 12.70 1.78
C ASP A 110 -4.53 11.97 0.96
N THR A 111 -4.68 12.35 -0.30
CA THR A 111 -5.63 11.68 -1.19
C THR A 111 -5.26 10.21 -1.39
N LEU A 112 -3.97 9.93 -1.58
CA LEU A 112 -3.51 8.54 -1.70
C LEU A 112 -3.86 7.74 -0.45
N LEU A 113 -3.60 8.29 0.73
CA LEU A 113 -3.88 7.58 1.98
C LEU A 113 -5.38 7.32 2.14
N ASP A 114 -6.23 8.27 1.76
CA ASP A 114 -7.67 8.09 1.80
C ASP A 114 -8.12 6.96 0.86
N ILE A 115 -7.56 6.91 -0.33
CA ILE A 115 -7.88 5.87 -1.31
C ILE A 115 -7.45 4.50 -0.80
N LEU A 116 -6.26 4.42 -0.19
CA LEU A 116 -5.79 3.17 0.39
C LEU A 116 -6.70 2.70 1.52
N ASP A 117 -7.15 3.64 2.36
CA ASP A 117 -8.03 3.31 3.46
C ASP A 117 -9.38 2.82 2.96
N GLU A 118 -9.93 3.46 1.93
CA GLU A 118 -11.19 3.02 1.33
C GLU A 118 -11.05 1.63 0.70
N ALA A 119 -9.92 1.36 0.06
CA ALA A 119 -9.68 0.03 -0.51
C ALA A 119 -9.61 -1.01 0.60
N ALA A 120 -8.94 -0.69 1.71
CA ALA A 120 -8.83 -1.60 2.84
C ALA A 120 -10.22 -1.94 3.39
N THR A 121 -11.08 -0.94 3.53
CA THR A 121 -12.44 -1.15 4.00
C THR A 121 -13.23 -2.05 3.05
N ALA A 122 -13.09 -1.81 1.75
CA ALA A 122 -13.81 -2.59 0.74
C ALA A 122 -13.37 -4.06 0.76
N TRP A 123 -12.07 -4.32 0.90
CA TRP A 123 -11.58 -5.70 0.96
C TRP A 123 -11.99 -6.40 2.25
N ALA A 124 -11.94 -5.69 3.39
CA ALA A 124 -12.38 -6.26 4.66
C ALA A 124 -13.84 -6.68 4.59
N ALA A 125 -14.68 -5.90 3.90
CA ALA A 125 -16.09 -6.23 3.72
C ALA A 125 -16.29 -7.52 2.92
N ARG A 126 -15.29 -7.91 2.13
CA ARG A 126 -15.30 -9.18 1.39
C ARG A 126 -14.64 -10.31 2.17
N GLY A 127 -14.22 -10.07 3.39
CA GLY A 127 -13.55 -11.07 4.22
C GLY A 127 -12.07 -11.25 3.90
N LEU A 128 -11.45 -10.28 3.25
CA LEU A 128 -10.04 -10.34 2.87
C LEU A 128 -9.28 -9.18 3.50
N THR A 129 -8.01 -9.41 3.83
CA THR A 129 -7.17 -8.36 4.40
C THR A 129 -6.56 -7.50 3.30
N PHE A 130 -6.60 -6.19 3.49
CA PHE A 130 -5.79 -5.26 2.68
C PHE A 130 -5.10 -4.33 3.67
N ALA A 131 -3.79 -4.47 3.79
CA ALA A 131 -3.00 -3.66 4.71
C ALA A 131 -1.92 -2.93 3.93
N ALA A 132 -1.89 -1.61 4.07
CA ALA A 132 -0.87 -0.77 3.44
C ALA A 132 0.05 -0.20 4.51
N PHE A 133 1.34 -0.41 4.34
CA PHE A 133 2.37 0.10 5.24
C PHE A 133 3.16 1.16 4.50
N VAL A 134 3.13 2.37 5.02
CA VAL A 134 3.70 3.54 4.34
C VAL A 134 4.88 4.06 5.13
N ALA A 135 6.04 4.03 4.51
CA ALA A 135 7.28 4.49 5.11
C ALA A 135 7.81 5.72 4.38
N PRO A 136 8.46 6.65 5.10
CA PRO A 136 9.00 7.84 4.45
C PRO A 136 10.17 7.46 3.55
N ALA A 137 11.33 7.52 3.83
CA ALA A 137 12.45 7.16 3.00
C ALA A 137 13.53 6.60 3.89
N SER A 138 14.48 5.93 3.28
CA SER A 138 15.62 5.45 4.02
C SER A 138 16.34 6.62 4.67
N ALA A 139 16.69 6.46 5.92
CA ALA A 139 17.35 7.51 6.67
C ALA A 139 18.76 7.77 6.23
N CYS A 140 19.32 6.87 5.49
CA CYS A 140 20.72 6.99 5.13
C CYS A 140 20.97 7.95 3.98
N ASP A 141 19.94 8.55 3.51
CA ASP A 141 20.08 9.45 2.42
C ASP A 141 21.02 10.53 2.59
#